data_e9de98d950f57e148dd4f6229eb2be5c
#
_entry.id   e9de98d950f57e148dd4f6229eb2be5c
#
_cell.length_a   1.000
_cell.length_b   1.000
_cell.length_c   1.000
_cell.angle_alpha   90.00
_cell.angle_beta   90.00
_cell.angle_gamma   90.00
#
_symmetry.space_group_name_H-M   'P 1'
#
loop_
_entity.id
_entity.type
_entity.pdbx_description
1 polymer ?
#
loop_
_entity_poly.entity_id
_entity_poly.type
_entity_poly.pdbx_seq_one_letter_code
_entity_poly.pdbx_strand_id
1 'polypeptide(L)'
;MIQVGDKIPEFSAIDSEGNFFDSTSVVGIRPVVLYFYPKNFTPGCTKEACQFRDQYEAFTDLGAEVIAVSSDSPKSHQKFKSAYQLPFMFLADEKKELRRLFGIKNNAFGLLPGRETFVIDKHGILQLRFNSINASRHMAKALQKIKYLSNHE
;
A
#
# COMPACT_ATOMS: atom_id res chain seq x y z
N MET A 1 10.81 5.80 13.80
CA MET A 1 9.50 5.41 13.26
C MET A 1 8.93 6.53 12.41
N ILE A 2 8.42 6.20 11.24
CA ILE A 2 7.84 7.18 10.31
C ILE A 2 6.51 7.69 10.87
N GLN A 3 6.33 9.00 10.92
CA GLN A 3 5.15 9.65 11.48
C GLN A 3 4.54 10.62 10.48
N VAL A 4 3.26 10.95 10.67
CA VAL A 4 2.60 12.00 9.87
C VAL A 4 3.42 13.27 9.95
N GLY A 5 3.69 13.87 8.79
CA GLY A 5 4.54 15.05 8.65
C GLY A 5 5.97 14.73 8.22
N ASP A 6 6.41 13.49 8.34
CA ASP A 6 7.75 13.09 7.92
C ASP A 6 7.82 12.89 6.41
N LYS A 7 8.97 13.17 5.85
CA LYS A 7 9.28 12.80 4.48
C LYS A 7 9.54 11.29 4.42
N ILE A 8 8.93 10.61 3.47
CA ILE A 8 9.12 9.17 3.29
C ILE A 8 10.53 8.89 2.77
N PRO A 9 11.27 7.97 3.40
CA PRO A 9 12.59 7.58 2.90
C PRO A 9 12.49 6.89 1.54
N GLU A 10 13.51 7.03 0.71
CA GLU A 10 13.58 6.31 -0.55
C GLU A 10 13.64 4.81 -0.30
N PHE A 11 13.00 4.05 -1.16
CA PHE A 11 13.04 2.60 -1.09
C PHE A 11 12.95 1.99 -2.49
N SER A 12 13.30 0.73 -2.59
CA SER A 12 13.17 -0.06 -3.81
C SER A 12 12.69 -1.46 -3.47
N ALA A 13 12.11 -2.11 -4.46
CA ALA A 13 11.59 -3.47 -4.32
C ALA A 13 11.43 -4.10 -5.70
N ILE A 14 11.05 -5.38 -5.71
CA ILE A 14 10.73 -6.11 -6.94
C ILE A 14 9.22 -6.18 -7.05
N ASP A 15 8.66 -5.85 -8.21
CA ASP A 15 7.22 -5.93 -8.43
C ASP A 15 6.76 -7.34 -8.80
N SER A 16 5.46 -7.50 -9.05
CA SER A 16 4.85 -8.80 -9.35
C SER A 16 5.36 -9.41 -10.66
N GLU A 17 5.97 -8.62 -11.53
CA GLU A 17 6.50 -9.09 -12.82
C GLU A 17 8.01 -9.32 -12.77
N GLY A 18 8.61 -9.18 -11.57
CA GLY A 18 10.04 -9.36 -11.38
C GLY A 18 10.88 -8.15 -11.76
N ASN A 19 10.26 -7.01 -12.04
CA ASN A 19 10.94 -5.78 -12.40
C ASN A 19 11.31 -4.96 -11.16
N PHE A 20 12.42 -4.24 -11.28
CA PHE A 20 12.88 -3.34 -10.22
C PHE A 20 11.96 -2.12 -10.16
N PHE A 21 11.53 -1.79 -8.94
CA PHE A 21 10.73 -0.59 -8.66
C PHE A 21 11.53 0.35 -7.76
N ASP A 22 11.62 1.62 -8.15
CA ASP A 22 12.25 2.67 -7.37
C ASP A 22 11.17 3.66 -6.92
N SER A 23 11.09 3.92 -5.62
CA SER A 23 10.08 4.81 -5.04
C SER A 23 10.11 6.22 -5.63
N THR A 24 11.28 6.71 -6.04
CA THR A 24 11.41 8.06 -6.61
C THR A 24 10.67 8.24 -7.93
N SER A 25 10.25 7.14 -8.56
CA SER A 25 9.45 7.21 -9.79
C SER A 25 8.02 7.68 -9.55
N VAL A 26 7.52 7.62 -8.31
CA VAL A 26 6.17 8.07 -7.97
C VAL A 26 6.11 8.94 -6.71
N VAL A 27 6.89 8.62 -5.67
CA VAL A 27 6.92 9.40 -4.43
C VAL A 27 7.62 10.74 -4.68
N GLY A 28 6.94 11.83 -4.33
CA GLY A 28 7.41 13.17 -4.64
C GLY A 28 6.89 13.71 -5.97
N ILE A 29 6.18 12.91 -6.75
CA ILE A 29 5.62 13.27 -8.06
C ILE A 29 4.09 13.35 -7.99
N ARG A 30 3.46 12.34 -7.38
CA ARG A 30 2.02 12.27 -7.22
C ARG A 30 1.67 11.66 -5.85
N PRO A 31 0.42 11.83 -5.37
CA PRO A 31 0.00 11.14 -4.15
C PRO A 31 0.08 9.64 -4.30
N VAL A 32 0.45 8.95 -3.22
CA VAL A 32 0.60 7.48 -3.21
C VAL A 32 -0.13 6.91 -2.01
N VAL A 33 -0.93 5.88 -2.25
CA VAL A 33 -1.48 5.03 -1.21
C VAL A 33 -0.63 3.76 -1.20
N LEU A 34 0.11 3.55 -0.12
CA LEU A 34 0.97 2.39 0.06
C LEU A 34 0.36 1.55 1.18
N TYR A 35 -0.17 0.36 0.86
CA TYR A 35 -0.76 -0.46 1.90
C TYR A 35 -0.05 -1.79 2.05
N PHE A 36 0.24 -2.13 3.31
CA PHE A 36 0.87 -3.39 3.72
C PHE A 36 -0.20 -4.32 4.26
N TYR A 37 -0.18 -5.57 3.82
CA TYR A 37 -1.16 -6.58 4.24
C TYR A 37 -0.44 -7.92 4.49
N PRO A 38 -1.06 -8.82 5.28
CA PRO A 38 -0.39 -10.04 5.71
C PRO A 38 -0.05 -11.04 4.62
N LYS A 39 -1.02 -11.42 3.76
CA LYS A 39 -0.77 -12.51 2.81
C LYS A 39 -1.83 -12.58 1.72
N ASN A 40 -1.41 -12.87 0.48
CA ASN A 40 -2.29 -13.10 -0.65
C ASN A 40 -3.24 -14.27 -0.38
N PHE A 41 -4.43 -14.22 -0.98
CA PHE A 41 -5.45 -15.26 -0.94
C PHE A 41 -6.07 -15.53 0.44
N THR A 42 -5.75 -14.74 1.46
CA THR A 42 -6.49 -14.78 2.73
C THR A 42 -7.78 -13.98 2.59
N PRO A 43 -8.87 -14.32 3.34
CA PRO A 43 -10.17 -13.65 3.16
C PRO A 43 -10.11 -12.14 3.36
N GLY A 44 -9.46 -11.66 4.42
CA GLY A 44 -9.37 -10.23 4.70
C GLY A 44 -8.54 -9.48 3.65
N CYS A 45 -7.42 -10.04 3.24
CA CYS A 45 -6.54 -9.41 2.26
C CYS A 45 -7.18 -9.40 0.86
N THR A 46 -7.91 -10.45 0.51
CA THR A 46 -8.67 -10.50 -0.74
C THR A 46 -9.76 -9.44 -0.75
N LYS A 47 -10.50 -9.30 0.35
CA LYS A 47 -11.53 -8.27 0.49
C LYS A 47 -10.93 -6.86 0.35
N GLU A 48 -9.83 -6.60 1.03
CA GLU A 48 -9.15 -5.30 0.96
C GLU A 48 -8.72 -4.97 -0.47
N ALA A 49 -8.07 -5.93 -1.14
CA ALA A 49 -7.61 -5.75 -2.51
C ALA A 49 -8.78 -5.48 -3.47
N CYS A 50 -9.89 -6.21 -3.32
CA CYS A 50 -11.06 -6.02 -4.16
C CYS A 50 -11.73 -4.67 -3.91
N GLN A 51 -11.73 -4.17 -2.68
CA GLN A 51 -12.23 -2.83 -2.38
C GLN A 51 -11.39 -1.76 -3.06
N PHE A 52 -10.05 -1.86 -3.01
CA PHE A 52 -9.18 -0.95 -3.74
C PHE A 52 -9.39 -1.06 -5.25
N ARG A 53 -9.55 -2.27 -5.77
CA ARG A 53 -9.85 -2.49 -7.20
C ARG A 53 -11.11 -1.76 -7.61
N ASP A 54 -12.19 -1.93 -6.85
CA ASP A 54 -13.51 -1.36 -7.20
C ASP A 54 -13.50 0.17 -7.15
N GLN A 55 -12.59 0.76 -6.37
CA GLN A 55 -12.45 2.21 -6.26
C GLN A 55 -11.19 2.76 -6.93
N TYR A 56 -10.47 1.91 -7.67
CA TYR A 56 -9.18 2.34 -8.25
C TYR A 56 -9.31 3.55 -9.16
N GLU A 57 -10.38 3.61 -9.96
CA GLU A 57 -10.63 4.75 -10.83
C GLU A 57 -10.80 6.05 -10.04
N ALA A 58 -11.44 5.99 -8.88
CA ALA A 58 -11.58 7.15 -8.01
C ALA A 58 -10.21 7.66 -7.52
N PHE A 59 -9.28 6.75 -7.21
CA PHE A 59 -7.91 7.14 -6.84
C PHE A 59 -7.16 7.76 -8.02
N THR A 60 -7.21 7.12 -9.19
CA THR A 60 -6.48 7.60 -10.37
C THR A 60 -7.05 8.92 -10.90
N ASP A 61 -8.36 9.13 -10.80
CA ASP A 61 -9.00 10.40 -11.17
C ASP A 61 -8.48 11.56 -10.29
N LEU A 62 -8.05 11.27 -9.07
CA LEU A 62 -7.45 12.25 -8.17
C LEU A 62 -5.93 12.30 -8.27
N GLY A 63 -5.36 11.63 -9.28
CA GLY A 63 -3.92 11.62 -9.54
C GLY A 63 -3.12 10.73 -8.61
N ALA A 64 -3.77 9.88 -7.82
CA ALA A 64 -3.10 9.03 -6.84
C ALA A 64 -2.73 7.66 -7.42
N GLU A 65 -1.61 7.11 -6.95
CA GLU A 65 -1.20 5.74 -7.26
C GLU A 65 -1.47 4.85 -6.05
N VAL A 66 -1.91 3.61 -6.29
CA VAL A 66 -2.12 2.61 -5.24
C VAL A 66 -1.06 1.53 -5.38
N ILE A 67 -0.36 1.22 -4.30
CA ILE A 67 0.70 0.20 -4.27
C ILE A 67 0.46 -0.72 -3.07
N ALA A 68 0.37 -2.02 -3.34
CA ALA A 68 0.17 -3.04 -2.33
C ALA A 68 1.49 -3.75 -2.02
N VAL A 69 1.74 -4.06 -0.76
CA VAL A 69 3.00 -4.69 -0.31
C VAL A 69 2.69 -5.85 0.62
N SER A 70 3.27 -7.01 0.33
CA SER A 70 3.31 -8.13 1.28
C SER A 70 4.61 -8.92 1.07
N SER A 71 4.89 -9.85 1.99
CA SER A 71 6.07 -10.71 1.90
C SER A 71 5.90 -11.89 0.95
N ASP A 72 4.79 -11.95 0.23
CA ASP A 72 4.60 -12.95 -0.84
C ASP A 72 5.61 -12.74 -1.97
N SER A 73 5.90 -13.83 -2.72
CA SER A 73 6.80 -13.78 -3.86
C SER A 73 6.19 -13.03 -5.05
N PRO A 74 7.01 -12.59 -6.03
CA PRO A 74 6.48 -12.01 -7.25
C PRO A 74 5.48 -12.94 -7.95
N LYS A 75 5.76 -14.24 -8.00
CA LYS A 75 4.86 -15.21 -8.62
C LYS A 75 3.52 -15.31 -7.90
N SER A 76 3.52 -15.29 -6.58
CA SER A 76 2.28 -15.26 -5.78
C SER A 76 1.48 -14.00 -6.09
N HIS A 77 2.14 -12.85 -6.15
CA HIS A 77 1.49 -11.59 -6.51
C HIS A 77 0.87 -11.62 -7.91
N GLN A 78 1.57 -12.20 -8.89
CA GLN A 78 1.02 -12.37 -10.24
C GLN A 78 -0.28 -13.18 -10.23
N LYS A 79 -0.27 -14.30 -9.50
CA LYS A 79 -1.46 -15.16 -9.38
C LYS A 79 -2.61 -14.43 -8.73
N PHE A 80 -2.33 -13.67 -7.66
CA PHE A 80 -3.33 -12.91 -6.94
C PHE A 80 -3.93 -11.81 -7.82
N LYS A 81 -3.09 -11.04 -8.50
CA LYS A 81 -3.55 -10.00 -9.43
C LYS A 81 -4.43 -10.59 -10.53
N SER A 82 -4.01 -11.70 -11.11
CA SER A 82 -4.76 -12.35 -12.19
C SER A 82 -6.09 -12.90 -11.72
N ALA A 83 -6.11 -13.56 -10.55
CA ALA A 83 -7.31 -14.18 -10.01
C ALA A 83 -8.43 -13.17 -9.74
N TYR A 84 -8.09 -11.97 -9.30
CA TYR A 84 -9.07 -10.95 -8.91
C TYR A 84 -9.02 -9.70 -9.79
N GLN A 85 -8.26 -9.74 -10.88
CA GLN A 85 -8.15 -8.62 -11.83
C GLN A 85 -7.78 -7.31 -11.14
N LEU A 86 -6.70 -7.36 -10.35
CA LEU A 86 -6.25 -6.20 -9.58
C LEU A 86 -5.37 -5.30 -10.45
N PRO A 87 -5.78 -4.02 -10.68
CA PRO A 87 -5.13 -3.15 -11.66
C PRO A 87 -3.93 -2.36 -11.15
N PHE A 88 -3.63 -2.41 -9.86
CA PHE A 88 -2.56 -1.62 -9.26
C PHE A 88 -1.31 -2.46 -9.02
N MET A 89 -0.22 -1.78 -8.65
CA MET A 89 1.09 -2.41 -8.47
C MET A 89 1.17 -3.21 -7.17
N PHE A 90 1.84 -4.36 -7.23
CA PHE A 90 2.17 -5.17 -6.06
C PHE A 90 3.68 -5.29 -5.93
N LEU A 91 4.20 -5.04 -4.73
CA LEU A 91 5.61 -5.18 -4.42
C LEU A 91 5.86 -6.42 -3.56
N ALA A 92 6.88 -7.19 -3.94
CA ALA A 92 7.28 -8.40 -3.21
C ALA A 92 8.33 -8.04 -2.16
N ASP A 93 7.90 -8.03 -0.90
CA ASP A 93 8.77 -7.72 0.25
C ASP A 93 9.17 -9.00 0.96
N GLU A 94 9.77 -9.95 0.22
CA GLU A 94 10.04 -11.31 0.70
C GLU A 94 10.92 -11.33 1.95
N LYS A 95 11.88 -10.41 2.04
CA LYS A 95 12.78 -10.30 3.20
C LYS A 95 12.27 -9.34 4.26
N LYS A 96 11.06 -8.82 4.09
CA LYS A 96 10.42 -7.88 5.02
C LYS A 96 11.22 -6.60 5.25
N GLU A 97 12.03 -6.20 4.29
CA GLU A 97 12.84 -4.98 4.38
C GLU A 97 11.99 -3.72 4.43
N LEU A 98 10.94 -3.66 3.58
CA LEU A 98 10.03 -2.52 3.59
C LEU A 98 9.21 -2.47 4.88
N ARG A 99 8.75 -3.62 5.37
CA ARG A 99 8.05 -3.67 6.65
C ARG A 99 8.90 -3.10 7.78
N ARG A 100 10.17 -3.44 7.80
CA ARG A 100 11.10 -2.89 8.80
C ARG A 100 11.33 -1.40 8.62
N LEU A 101 11.53 -0.97 7.37
CA LEU A 101 11.75 0.45 7.05
C LEU A 101 10.58 1.32 7.52
N PHE A 102 9.35 0.86 7.29
CA PHE A 102 8.13 1.58 7.66
C PHE A 102 7.70 1.32 9.12
N GLY A 103 8.41 0.46 9.84
CA GLY A 103 8.14 0.21 11.24
C GLY A 103 6.83 -0.51 11.50
N ILE A 104 6.42 -1.41 10.61
CA ILE A 104 5.15 -2.14 10.75
C ILE A 104 5.34 -3.27 11.74
N LYS A 105 4.49 -3.27 12.78
CA LYS A 105 4.52 -4.28 13.83
C LYS A 105 3.54 -5.40 13.53
N ASN A 106 3.82 -6.60 14.09
CA ASN A 106 2.90 -7.71 14.01
C ASN A 106 1.69 -7.46 14.92
N ASN A 107 0.56 -8.05 14.56
CA ASN A 107 -0.67 -8.05 15.34
C ASN A 107 -0.85 -9.40 16.03
N ALA A 108 -1.92 -9.55 16.85
CA ALA A 108 -2.29 -10.79 17.53
C ALA A 108 -1.11 -11.39 18.30
N PHE A 109 -0.54 -10.62 19.22
CA PHE A 109 0.58 -11.02 20.07
C PHE A 109 1.83 -11.41 19.25
N GLY A 110 2.03 -10.78 18.10
CA GLY A 110 3.17 -11.05 17.25
C GLY A 110 3.00 -12.24 16.30
N LEU A 111 1.83 -12.87 16.26
CA LEU A 111 1.59 -14.06 15.45
C LEU A 111 1.24 -13.73 14.00
N LEU A 112 0.66 -12.54 13.73
CA LEU A 112 0.24 -12.15 12.39
C LEU A 112 0.99 -10.90 11.95
N PRO A 113 1.42 -10.84 10.66
CA PRO A 113 1.97 -9.59 10.11
C PRO A 113 0.95 -8.45 10.22
N GLY A 114 1.45 -7.25 10.44
CA GLY A 114 0.60 -6.06 10.57
C GLY A 114 -0.06 -5.65 9.27
N ARG A 115 -1.19 -4.97 9.39
CA ARG A 115 -1.94 -4.37 8.26
C ARG A 115 -1.95 -2.88 8.48
N GLU A 116 -1.23 -2.12 7.63
CA GLU A 116 -1.16 -0.67 7.72
C GLU A 116 -1.25 -0.04 6.35
N THR A 117 -1.94 1.09 6.28
CA THR A 117 -2.07 1.89 5.06
C THR A 117 -1.47 3.27 5.29
N PHE A 118 -0.62 3.68 4.36
CA PHE A 118 0.04 4.98 4.37
C PHE A 118 -0.48 5.81 3.21
N VAL A 119 -0.83 7.07 3.47
CA VAL A 119 -1.14 8.02 2.40
C VAL A 119 -0.03 9.07 2.39
N ILE A 120 0.61 9.21 1.24
CA ILE A 120 1.76 10.08 1.01
C ILE A 120 1.32 11.14 0.00
N ASP A 121 1.56 12.41 0.30
CA ASP A 121 1.17 13.48 -0.62
C ASP A 121 2.13 13.61 -1.80
N LYS A 122 1.81 14.50 -2.73
CA LYS A 122 2.62 14.69 -3.95
C LYS A 122 4.03 15.22 -3.67
N HIS A 123 4.30 15.70 -2.47
CA HIS A 123 5.63 16.16 -2.05
C HIS A 123 6.44 15.09 -1.32
N GLY A 124 5.89 13.89 -1.17
CA GLY A 124 6.56 12.79 -0.47
C GLY A 124 6.40 12.82 1.04
N ILE A 125 5.47 13.60 1.56
CA ILE A 125 5.22 13.75 2.99
C ILE A 125 4.08 12.84 3.42
N LEU A 126 4.27 12.11 4.53
CA LEU A 126 3.25 11.23 5.08
C LEU A 126 2.09 12.03 5.65
N GLN A 127 0.89 11.78 5.17
CA GLN A 127 -0.32 12.47 5.59
C GLN A 127 -1.28 11.60 6.41
N LEU A 128 -1.18 10.27 6.27
CA LEU A 128 -2.00 9.34 7.04
C LEU A 128 -1.21 8.06 7.27
N ARG A 129 -1.25 7.55 8.50
CA ARG A 129 -0.80 6.22 8.84
C ARG A 129 -1.95 5.53 9.59
N PHE A 130 -2.55 4.52 8.98
CA PHE A 130 -3.73 3.84 9.51
C PHE A 130 -3.42 2.38 9.78
N ASN A 131 -3.49 1.99 11.04
CA ASN A 131 -3.25 0.61 11.49
C ASN A 131 -4.58 0.01 11.95
N SER A 132 -4.99 -1.09 11.35
CA SER A 132 -6.19 -1.84 11.76
C SER A 132 -6.12 -3.25 11.20
N ILE A 133 -6.48 -4.23 12.04
CA ILE A 133 -6.62 -5.62 11.56
C ILE A 133 -7.88 -5.78 10.69
N ASN A 134 -8.83 -4.84 10.79
CA ASN A 134 -10.05 -4.87 10.00
C ASN A 134 -9.76 -4.41 8.57
N ALA A 135 -9.69 -5.37 7.65
CA ALA A 135 -9.39 -5.11 6.25
C ALA A 135 -10.37 -4.15 5.58
N SER A 136 -11.62 -4.13 6.02
CA SER A 136 -12.68 -3.36 5.34
C SER A 136 -12.59 -1.85 5.55
N ARG A 137 -11.71 -1.37 6.43
CA ARG A 137 -11.62 0.06 6.74
C ARG A 137 -10.52 0.80 6.00
N HIS A 138 -9.53 0.09 5.46
CA HIS A 138 -8.32 0.70 4.91
C HIS A 138 -8.59 1.52 3.64
N MET A 139 -9.34 0.97 2.69
CA MET A 139 -9.63 1.66 1.43
C MET A 139 -10.38 2.97 1.67
N ALA A 140 -11.43 2.93 2.50
CA ALA A 140 -12.25 4.12 2.77
C ALA A 140 -11.43 5.24 3.43
N LYS A 141 -10.55 4.88 4.39
CA LYS A 141 -9.68 5.86 5.04
C LYS A 141 -8.70 6.48 4.05
N ALA A 142 -8.11 5.67 3.19
CA ALA A 142 -7.18 6.15 2.17
C ALA A 142 -7.87 7.08 1.18
N LEU A 143 -9.03 6.69 0.66
CA LEU A 143 -9.76 7.49 -0.32
C LEU A 143 -10.23 8.83 0.27
N GLN A 144 -10.72 8.80 1.52
CA GLN A 144 -11.10 10.02 2.22
C GLN A 144 -9.94 11.00 2.31
N LYS A 145 -8.74 10.50 2.66
CA LYS A 145 -7.54 11.35 2.78
C LYS A 145 -7.10 11.89 1.43
N ILE A 146 -7.11 11.07 0.39
CA ILE A 146 -6.75 11.51 -0.97
C ILE A 146 -7.70 12.61 -1.44
N LYS A 147 -9.00 12.46 -1.21
CA LYS A 147 -9.98 13.50 -1.55
C LYS A 147 -9.71 14.80 -0.80
N TYR A 148 -9.42 14.69 0.49
CA TYR A 148 -9.07 15.86 1.31
C TYR A 148 -7.86 16.58 0.75
N LEU A 149 -6.79 15.86 0.44
CA LEU A 149 -5.56 16.45 -0.11
C LEU A 149 -5.81 17.13 -1.46
N SER A 150 -6.63 16.51 -2.31
CA SER A 150 -6.97 17.08 -3.61
C SER A 150 -7.69 18.43 -3.48
N ASN A 151 -8.50 18.61 -2.45
CA ASN A 151 -9.27 19.84 -2.22
C ASN A 151 -8.49 20.92 -1.46
N HIS A 152 -7.33 20.59 -0.90
CA HIS A 152 -6.58 21.50 -0.02
C HIS A 152 -5.12 21.72 -0.50
N GLU A 153 -4.84 21.39 -1.75
CA GLU A 153 -3.53 21.67 -2.36
C GLU A 153 -3.47 23.05 -3.01
#